data_6792e60e6a46192e98ccd83d460e8b74
#
_entry.id   6792e60e6a46192e98ccd83d460e8b74
#
_cell.length_a   1.000
_cell.length_b   1.000
_cell.length_c   1.000
_cell.angle_alpha   90.00
_cell.angle_beta   90.00
_cell.angle_gamma   90.00
#
_symmetry.space_group_name_H-M   'P 1'
#
loop_
_entity.id
_entity.type
_entity.pdbx_description
1 polymer ?
#
loop_
_entity_poly.entity_id
_entity_poly.type
_entity_poly.pdbx_seq_one_letter_code
_entity_poly.pdbx_strand_id
1 'polypeptide(L)'
;MKITYGIIVLNGDFLLRQAIESIYDSAHAICIAEGSVSYWNSQGVTKSTDDTLKIIKEFPDKENKIKLISGTWKEKTEQCQAWFNLVPNDTDYVWCVDSDEIHTPENIEKVKQYLKEKNPTSLGFKSDSFYGGFDRIIGGFEREHSFKRILKYEKGCTYLTHRQPTLELNGKPIQGNDITGNQLFKDTGVTMWHGSYISPKQVYEKIQYYETAVISKGNCIPNYFKDVYLEWVNGCDTKRMAIENKWKGVQEFMPHTRGASFTEKYKGKHPEIIMRDMSELITKFDSQLQEYVY
;
A
#
# COMPACT_ATOMS: atom_id res chain seq x y z
N MET A 1 8.70 22.88 0.30
CA MET A 1 7.54 22.11 -0.22
C MET A 1 6.94 21.32 0.93
N LYS A 2 5.67 21.50 1.17
CA LYS A 2 4.89 20.87 2.25
C LYS A 2 4.14 19.67 1.70
N ILE A 3 4.54 18.48 2.11
CA ILE A 3 3.88 17.22 1.72
C ILE A 3 3.10 16.70 2.90
N THR A 4 1.80 16.45 2.71
CA THR A 4 0.96 15.76 3.69
C THR A 4 0.74 14.33 3.23
N TYR A 5 1.05 13.37 4.11
CA TYR A 5 0.84 11.95 3.84
C TYR A 5 -0.54 11.52 4.34
N GLY A 6 -1.23 10.71 3.54
CA GLY A 6 -2.54 10.16 3.87
C GLY A 6 -2.52 8.64 3.93
N ILE A 7 -2.98 8.05 5.02
CA ILE A 7 -3.00 6.60 5.24
C ILE A 7 -4.44 6.16 5.56
N ILE A 8 -4.92 5.13 4.89
CA ILE A 8 -6.09 4.36 5.32
C ILE A 8 -5.62 3.03 5.90
N VAL A 9 -6.16 2.61 7.03
CA VAL A 9 -5.73 1.37 7.68
C VAL A 9 -6.86 0.66 8.42
N LEU A 10 -6.85 -0.66 8.32
CA LEU A 10 -7.57 -1.61 9.16
C LEU A 10 -6.67 -2.84 9.31
N ASN A 11 -6.32 -3.25 10.54
CA ASN A 11 -5.44 -4.39 10.83
C ASN A 11 -4.10 -4.32 10.08
N GLY A 12 -3.40 -3.20 10.22
CA GLY A 12 -2.13 -2.95 9.52
C GLY A 12 -0.88 -3.10 10.38
N ASP A 13 -0.96 -3.71 11.54
CA ASP A 13 0.10 -3.74 12.56
C ASP A 13 1.43 -4.37 12.09
N PHE A 14 1.43 -5.07 10.94
CA PHE A 14 2.63 -5.77 10.45
C PHE A 14 3.76 -4.80 10.04
N LEU A 15 3.43 -3.74 9.29
CA LEU A 15 4.43 -2.78 8.78
C LEU A 15 4.08 -1.30 9.06
N LEU A 16 2.94 -1.02 9.70
CA LEU A 16 2.47 0.36 9.91
C LEU A 16 3.49 1.23 10.66
N ARG A 17 4.19 0.70 11.68
CA ARG A 17 5.23 1.43 12.40
C ARG A 17 6.33 1.89 11.45
N GLN A 18 6.84 0.97 10.63
CA GLN A 18 7.90 1.24 9.65
C GLN A 18 7.41 2.20 8.56
N ALA A 19 6.16 2.07 8.12
CA ALA A 19 5.55 2.98 7.15
C ALA A 19 5.49 4.41 7.68
N ILE A 20 4.97 4.62 8.90
CA ILE A 20 4.92 5.95 9.53
C ILE A 20 6.33 6.51 9.74
N GLU A 21 7.26 5.70 10.30
CA GLU A 21 8.63 6.13 10.57
C GLU A 21 9.36 6.55 9.29
N SER A 22 9.14 5.83 8.18
CA SER A 22 9.79 6.09 6.89
C SER A 22 9.47 7.47 6.29
N ILE A 23 8.32 8.04 6.63
CA ILE A 23 7.84 9.31 6.09
C ILE A 23 7.85 10.46 7.11
N TYR A 24 8.01 10.16 8.41
CA TYR A 24 7.78 11.10 9.51
C TYR A 24 8.61 12.38 9.39
N ASP A 25 9.92 12.27 9.18
CA ASP A 25 10.81 13.44 9.13
C ASP A 25 10.49 14.35 7.94
N SER A 26 10.03 13.77 6.84
CA SER A 26 9.71 14.50 5.61
C SER A 26 8.30 15.12 5.59
N ALA A 27 7.45 14.70 6.53
CA ALA A 27 6.04 15.06 6.55
C ALA A 27 5.80 16.48 7.07
N HIS A 28 4.91 17.23 6.39
CA HIS A 28 4.24 18.40 6.93
C HIS A 28 3.12 17.98 7.90
N ALA A 29 2.36 16.93 7.54
CA ALA A 29 1.42 16.24 8.38
C ALA A 29 1.26 14.78 7.91
N ILE A 30 0.82 13.89 8.80
CA ILE A 30 0.43 12.50 8.51
C ILE A 30 -1.02 12.34 8.96
N CYS A 31 -1.92 12.20 8.00
CA CYS A 31 -3.36 12.09 8.25
C CYS A 31 -3.78 10.63 8.11
N ILE A 32 -4.26 10.02 9.17
CA ILE A 32 -4.59 8.58 9.22
C ILE A 32 -6.09 8.42 9.42
N ALA A 33 -6.76 7.64 8.53
CA ALA A 33 -8.12 7.19 8.73
C ALA A 33 -8.11 5.70 9.08
N GLU A 34 -8.30 5.38 10.35
CA GLU A 34 -8.33 4.02 10.89
C GLU A 34 -9.75 3.54 11.04
N GLY A 35 -10.04 2.33 10.56
CA GLY A 35 -11.33 1.66 10.70
C GLY A 35 -11.79 0.97 9.43
N SER A 36 -13.05 0.57 9.41
CA SER A 36 -13.56 -0.37 8.44
C SER A 36 -14.49 0.25 7.40
N VAL A 37 -14.61 -0.45 6.27
CA VAL A 37 -15.64 -0.19 5.25
C VAL A 37 -16.80 -1.19 5.41
N SER A 38 -17.93 -0.93 4.69
CA SER A 38 -19.18 -1.70 4.83
C SER A 38 -19.00 -3.22 4.82
N TYR A 39 -18.09 -3.75 4.01
CA TYR A 39 -17.81 -5.19 3.99
C TYR A 39 -17.41 -5.70 5.38
N TRP A 40 -16.41 -5.09 6.01
CA TRP A 40 -15.92 -5.49 7.32
C TRP A 40 -16.93 -5.18 8.43
N ASN A 41 -17.66 -4.06 8.30
CA ASN A 41 -18.77 -3.72 9.20
C ASN A 41 -19.84 -4.82 9.23
N SER A 42 -20.20 -5.38 8.08
CA SER A 42 -21.18 -6.48 8.00
C SER A 42 -20.67 -7.76 8.66
N GLN A 43 -19.35 -7.90 8.86
CA GLN A 43 -18.71 -8.99 9.60
C GLN A 43 -18.49 -8.66 11.09
N GLY A 44 -19.01 -7.51 11.58
CA GLY A 44 -18.86 -7.07 12.96
C GLY A 44 -17.50 -6.39 13.27
N VAL A 45 -16.65 -6.17 12.28
CA VAL A 45 -15.36 -5.50 12.45
C VAL A 45 -15.51 -4.02 12.13
N THR A 46 -15.49 -3.16 13.17
CA THR A 46 -15.66 -1.70 13.03
C THR A 46 -14.35 -0.92 13.17
N LYS A 47 -13.33 -1.52 13.77
CA LYS A 47 -12.00 -0.96 14.01
C LYS A 47 -10.97 -2.08 13.99
N SER A 48 -9.70 -1.71 13.93
CA SER A 48 -8.61 -2.69 14.04
C SER A 48 -8.67 -3.47 15.35
N THR A 49 -8.43 -4.78 15.24
CA THR A 49 -8.43 -5.75 16.33
C THR A 49 -7.03 -6.20 16.73
N ASP A 50 -6.03 -5.75 15.98
CA ASP A 50 -4.60 -5.95 16.21
C ASP A 50 -3.96 -4.72 16.90
N ASP A 51 -2.64 -4.64 16.91
CA ASP A 51 -1.89 -3.53 17.53
C ASP A 51 -1.91 -2.21 16.72
N THR A 52 -2.65 -2.10 15.62
CA THR A 52 -2.70 -0.91 14.76
C THR A 52 -2.93 0.39 15.54
N LEU A 53 -3.99 0.45 16.35
CA LEU A 53 -4.32 1.66 17.12
C LEU A 53 -3.28 1.96 18.21
N LYS A 54 -2.68 0.94 18.80
CA LYS A 54 -1.59 1.07 19.78
C LYS A 54 -0.37 1.68 19.12
N ILE A 55 0.04 1.16 17.95
CA ILE A 55 1.17 1.68 17.18
C ILE A 55 0.99 3.17 16.87
N ILE A 56 -0.19 3.59 16.41
CA ILE A 56 -0.44 5.00 16.07
C ILE A 56 -0.36 5.88 17.32
N LYS A 57 -0.98 5.47 18.44
CA LYS A 57 -1.05 6.26 19.67
C LYS A 57 0.26 6.34 20.43
N GLU A 58 1.08 5.29 20.36
CA GLU A 58 2.37 5.20 21.04
C GLU A 58 3.55 5.66 20.16
N PHE A 59 3.28 6.04 18.89
CA PHE A 59 4.31 6.56 18.02
C PHE A 59 4.91 7.86 18.60
N PRO A 60 6.24 8.05 18.63
CA PRO A 60 6.89 9.21 19.20
C PRO A 60 6.72 10.47 18.33
N ASP A 61 5.50 10.99 18.29
CA ASP A 61 5.12 12.18 17.50
C ASP A 61 5.52 13.49 18.18
N LYS A 62 6.83 13.76 18.24
CA LYS A 62 7.41 14.92 18.92
C LYS A 62 6.99 16.26 18.30
N GLU A 63 6.66 16.27 17.02
CA GLU A 63 6.31 17.47 16.27
C GLU A 63 4.79 17.62 16.05
N ASN A 64 4.01 16.73 16.65
CA ASN A 64 2.53 16.71 16.54
C ASN A 64 2.03 16.71 15.09
N LYS A 65 2.69 15.89 14.23
CA LYS A 65 2.38 15.74 12.81
C LYS A 65 1.24 14.76 12.54
N ILE A 66 1.02 13.78 13.45
CA ILE A 66 0.04 12.71 13.24
C ILE A 66 -1.36 13.20 13.61
N LYS A 67 -2.29 13.07 12.66
CA LYS A 67 -3.71 13.37 12.84
C LYS A 67 -4.50 12.09 12.57
N LEU A 68 -5.18 11.58 13.60
CA LEU A 68 -5.96 10.36 13.52
C LEU A 68 -7.45 10.66 13.52
N ILE A 69 -8.15 10.03 12.59
CA ILE A 69 -9.61 9.88 12.64
C ILE A 69 -9.96 8.39 12.59
N SER A 70 -10.80 7.94 13.53
CA SER A 70 -11.32 6.57 13.54
C SER A 70 -12.81 6.58 13.22
N GLY A 71 -13.25 5.58 12.45
CA GLY A 71 -14.66 5.51 12.04
C GLY A 71 -14.98 4.29 11.20
N THR A 72 -16.20 4.33 10.66
CA THR A 72 -16.68 3.34 9.69
C THR A 72 -17.20 4.07 8.47
N TRP A 73 -16.89 3.56 7.30
CA TRP A 73 -17.21 4.19 6.03
C TRP A 73 -17.96 3.22 5.12
N LYS A 74 -18.69 3.73 4.15
CA LYS A 74 -19.36 2.91 3.17
C LYS A 74 -18.34 2.18 2.29
N GLU A 75 -17.31 2.91 1.85
CA GLU A 75 -16.23 2.40 0.99
C GLU A 75 -14.90 3.13 1.21
N LYS A 76 -13.84 2.61 0.60
CA LYS A 76 -12.48 3.17 0.74
C LYS A 76 -12.36 4.63 0.27
N THR A 77 -13.16 5.08 -0.71
CA THR A 77 -13.14 6.49 -1.15
C THR A 77 -13.60 7.43 -0.03
N GLU A 78 -14.65 7.06 0.72
CA GLU A 78 -15.09 7.84 1.89
C GLU A 78 -14.06 7.82 3.02
N GLN A 79 -13.40 6.68 3.24
CA GLN A 79 -12.30 6.57 4.19
C GLN A 79 -11.11 7.46 3.77
N CYS A 80 -10.79 7.50 2.49
CA CYS A 80 -9.79 8.44 1.97
C CYS A 80 -10.22 9.89 2.17
N GLN A 81 -11.47 10.23 1.91
CA GLN A 81 -11.99 11.58 2.18
C GLN A 81 -11.88 11.95 3.66
N ALA A 82 -12.03 10.99 4.57
CA ALA A 82 -11.95 11.25 6.01
C ALA A 82 -10.55 11.76 6.43
N TRP A 83 -9.46 11.09 6.02
CA TRP A 83 -8.11 11.62 6.31
C TRP A 83 -7.80 12.89 5.50
N PHE A 84 -8.36 13.00 4.28
CA PHE A 84 -8.15 14.15 3.42
C PHE A 84 -8.72 15.44 4.05
N ASN A 85 -9.79 15.36 4.79
CA ASN A 85 -10.37 16.49 5.55
C ASN A 85 -9.47 17.00 6.69
N LEU A 86 -8.43 16.25 7.06
CA LEU A 86 -7.44 16.64 8.07
C LEU A 86 -6.22 17.35 7.46
N VAL A 87 -6.13 17.42 6.12
CA VAL A 87 -4.99 18.01 5.40
C VAL A 87 -4.91 19.51 5.70
N PRO A 88 -3.74 20.03 6.11
CA PRO A 88 -3.53 21.46 6.28
C PRO A 88 -3.72 22.24 4.97
N ASN A 89 -4.35 23.42 5.04
CA ASN A 89 -4.63 24.24 3.87
C ASN A 89 -3.39 24.76 3.12
N ASP A 90 -2.23 24.71 3.75
CA ASP A 90 -0.94 25.16 3.20
C ASP A 90 -0.08 24.00 2.66
N THR A 91 -0.70 22.85 2.44
CA THR A 91 -0.10 21.68 1.79
C THR A 91 0.11 21.95 0.29
N ASP A 92 1.26 21.56 -0.26
CA ASP A 92 1.53 21.64 -1.70
C ASP A 92 1.08 20.36 -2.43
N TYR A 93 1.38 19.20 -1.83
CA TYR A 93 1.05 17.88 -2.37
C TYR A 93 0.53 16.97 -1.27
N VAL A 94 -0.42 16.11 -1.60
CA VAL A 94 -0.79 14.96 -0.79
C VAL A 94 -0.16 13.69 -1.35
N TRP A 95 0.37 12.84 -0.47
CA TRP A 95 0.97 11.56 -0.82
C TRP A 95 0.22 10.43 -0.13
N CYS A 96 -0.54 9.64 -0.90
CA CYS A 96 -1.25 8.47 -0.40
C CYS A 96 -0.25 7.35 -0.15
N VAL A 97 -0.21 6.81 1.05
CA VAL A 97 0.70 5.72 1.45
C VAL A 97 -0.14 4.60 2.05
N ASP A 98 0.05 3.38 1.58
CA ASP A 98 -0.55 2.21 2.22
C ASP A 98 0.28 1.84 3.48
N SER A 99 -0.34 1.17 4.46
CA SER A 99 0.30 0.83 5.75
C SER A 99 1.48 -0.14 5.64
N ASP A 100 1.75 -0.63 4.45
CA ASP A 100 2.81 -1.57 4.08
C ASP A 100 3.75 -1.03 2.97
N GLU A 101 3.72 0.29 2.73
CA GLU A 101 4.63 0.99 1.82
C GLU A 101 5.73 1.72 2.59
N ILE A 102 6.98 1.48 2.20
CA ILE A 102 8.16 2.05 2.85
C ILE A 102 8.93 2.92 1.87
N HIS A 103 9.22 4.15 2.27
CA HIS A 103 9.96 5.12 1.47
C HIS A 103 11.29 5.47 2.13
N THR A 104 12.39 5.35 1.39
CA THR A 104 13.70 5.77 1.95
C THR A 104 13.85 7.29 1.92
N PRO A 105 14.58 7.89 2.88
CA PRO A 105 14.85 9.32 2.87
C PRO A 105 15.43 9.81 1.54
N GLU A 106 16.34 9.04 0.94
CA GLU A 106 16.94 9.34 -0.36
C GLU A 106 15.89 9.41 -1.48
N ASN A 107 14.97 8.42 -1.53
CA ASN A 107 13.91 8.40 -2.53
C ASN A 107 12.93 9.56 -2.33
N ILE A 108 12.58 9.89 -1.08
CA ILE A 108 11.73 11.03 -0.77
C ILE A 108 12.35 12.35 -1.26
N GLU A 109 13.65 12.58 -1.02
CA GLU A 109 14.31 13.79 -1.49
C GLU A 109 14.39 13.88 -3.02
N LYS A 110 14.69 12.75 -3.72
CA LYS A 110 14.61 12.68 -5.19
C LYS A 110 13.20 13.04 -5.70
N VAL A 111 12.17 12.49 -5.05
CA VAL A 111 10.77 12.79 -5.39
C VAL A 111 10.45 14.26 -5.16
N LYS A 112 10.84 14.85 -4.02
CA LYS A 112 10.63 16.28 -3.74
C LYS A 112 11.30 17.19 -4.78
N GLN A 113 12.53 16.85 -5.18
CA GLN A 113 13.22 17.58 -6.24
C GLN A 113 12.47 17.46 -7.57
N TYR A 114 12.05 16.24 -7.93
CA TYR A 114 11.30 15.97 -9.15
C TYR A 114 9.95 16.71 -9.20
N LEU A 115 9.23 16.76 -8.07
CA LEU A 115 7.99 17.53 -7.93
C LEU A 115 8.23 19.06 -8.15
N LYS A 116 9.36 19.60 -7.64
CA LYS A 116 9.72 21.02 -7.85
C LYS A 116 10.01 21.31 -9.32
N GLU A 117 10.73 20.42 -9.99
CA GLU A 117 11.15 20.60 -11.38
C GLU A 117 10.01 20.42 -12.38
N LYS A 118 9.17 19.39 -12.20
CA LYS A 118 8.13 19.00 -13.15
C LYS A 118 6.76 19.59 -12.84
N ASN A 119 6.52 19.98 -11.59
CA ASN A 119 5.23 20.48 -11.09
C ASN A 119 4.03 19.65 -11.59
N PRO A 120 4.02 18.32 -11.40
CA PRO A 120 2.98 17.46 -11.93
C PRO A 120 1.66 17.65 -11.20
N THR A 121 0.54 17.34 -11.88
CA THR A 121 -0.78 17.24 -11.25
C THR A 121 -0.88 15.95 -10.45
N SER A 122 -0.30 14.87 -10.95
CA SER A 122 -0.16 13.62 -10.22
C SER A 122 1.12 12.88 -10.57
N LEU A 123 1.60 12.05 -9.62
CA LEU A 123 2.79 11.24 -9.79
C LEU A 123 2.54 9.81 -9.34
N GLY A 124 2.91 8.85 -10.19
CA GLY A 124 2.87 7.42 -9.91
C GLY A 124 4.25 6.86 -9.57
N PHE A 125 4.23 5.62 -9.04
CA PHE A 125 5.42 4.84 -8.72
C PHE A 125 5.38 3.48 -9.39
N LYS A 126 6.53 2.94 -9.78
CA LYS A 126 6.72 1.50 -9.91
C LYS A 126 6.87 0.90 -8.52
N SER A 127 6.45 -0.35 -8.34
CA SER A 127 6.50 -1.02 -7.05
C SER A 127 7.40 -2.25 -7.10
N ASP A 128 8.23 -2.41 -6.08
CA ASP A 128 8.82 -3.69 -5.70
C ASP A 128 7.88 -4.34 -4.68
N SER A 129 6.82 -5.03 -5.17
CA SER A 129 5.79 -5.68 -4.36
C SER A 129 6.30 -7.03 -3.85
N PHE A 130 6.59 -7.14 -2.56
CA PHE A 130 7.13 -8.36 -1.94
C PHE A 130 6.07 -9.44 -1.79
N TYR A 131 6.47 -10.71 -1.95
CA TYR A 131 5.59 -11.87 -1.93
C TYR A 131 6.13 -13.01 -1.07
N GLY A 132 5.35 -13.43 -0.09
CA GLY A 132 5.64 -14.61 0.74
C GLY A 132 6.91 -14.51 1.58
N GLY A 133 7.39 -13.30 1.83
CA GLY A 133 8.60 -13.00 2.57
C GLY A 133 9.32 -11.78 2.02
N PHE A 134 10.62 -11.68 2.31
CA PHE A 134 11.43 -10.48 2.02
C PHE A 134 12.42 -10.66 0.86
N ASP A 135 12.51 -11.85 0.26
CA ASP A 135 13.53 -12.19 -0.73
C ASP A 135 13.04 -12.21 -2.19
N ARG A 136 11.71 -12.15 -2.38
CA ARG A 136 11.10 -12.19 -3.71
C ARG A 136 10.07 -11.09 -3.90
N ILE A 137 9.98 -10.60 -5.13
CA ILE A 137 8.99 -9.60 -5.54
C ILE A 137 8.17 -10.16 -6.71
N ILE A 138 6.98 -9.60 -6.89
CA ILE A 138 6.13 -9.91 -8.03
C ILE A 138 6.64 -9.12 -9.24
N GLY A 139 7.02 -9.82 -10.29
CA GLY A 139 7.43 -9.27 -11.57
C GLY A 139 6.28 -9.12 -12.57
N GLY A 140 6.61 -9.04 -13.84
CA GLY A 140 5.64 -8.98 -14.94
C GLY A 140 4.70 -7.79 -14.84
N PHE A 141 3.39 -8.04 -15.02
CA PHE A 141 2.38 -6.98 -15.02
C PHE A 141 2.41 -6.11 -13.77
N GLU A 142 2.56 -6.71 -12.58
CA GLU A 142 2.57 -5.96 -11.33
C GLU A 142 3.72 -4.95 -11.27
N ARG A 143 4.91 -5.36 -11.70
CA ARG A 143 6.08 -4.48 -11.71
C ARG A 143 6.01 -3.38 -12.77
N GLU A 144 5.30 -3.61 -13.87
CA GLU A 144 5.10 -2.60 -14.92
C GLU A 144 3.92 -1.66 -14.62
N HIS A 145 3.10 -2.00 -13.62
CA HIS A 145 1.98 -1.15 -13.21
C HIS A 145 2.48 0.15 -12.57
N SER A 146 1.77 1.24 -12.84
CA SER A 146 2.02 2.55 -12.23
C SER A 146 0.99 2.82 -11.14
N PHE A 147 1.44 2.84 -9.90
CA PHE A 147 0.63 3.17 -8.73
C PHE A 147 0.62 4.69 -8.52
N LYS A 148 -0.48 5.35 -8.85
CA LYS A 148 -0.64 6.79 -8.59
C LYS A 148 -0.69 7.00 -7.07
N ARG A 149 0.20 7.85 -6.53
CA ARG A 149 0.33 8.08 -5.08
C ARG A 149 0.37 9.54 -4.69
N ILE A 150 0.93 10.42 -5.53
CA ILE A 150 1.07 11.84 -5.19
C ILE A 150 0.12 12.65 -6.07
N LEU A 151 -0.58 13.58 -5.43
CA LEU A 151 -1.56 14.46 -6.05
C LEU A 151 -1.27 15.91 -5.64
N LYS A 152 -1.28 16.82 -6.58
CA LYS A 152 -1.17 18.26 -6.29
C LYS A 152 -2.40 18.68 -5.50
N TYR A 153 -2.17 19.32 -4.35
CA TYR A 153 -3.24 19.78 -3.49
C TYR A 153 -3.67 21.21 -3.90
N GLU A 154 -4.97 21.41 -3.95
CA GLU A 154 -5.58 22.73 -4.12
C GLU A 154 -6.65 22.90 -3.03
N LYS A 155 -6.66 24.06 -2.37
CA LYS A 155 -7.61 24.34 -1.31
C LYS A 155 -9.06 24.19 -1.83
N GLY A 156 -9.87 23.40 -1.12
CA GLY A 156 -11.27 23.14 -1.48
C GLY A 156 -11.46 21.97 -2.42
N CYS A 157 -10.38 21.27 -2.83
CA CYS A 157 -10.55 20.00 -3.53
C CYS A 157 -11.05 18.88 -2.60
N THR A 158 -11.62 17.84 -3.18
CA THR A 158 -12.16 16.67 -2.50
C THR A 158 -11.66 15.40 -3.16
N TYR A 159 -11.73 14.28 -2.44
CA TYR A 159 -11.27 12.99 -2.92
C TYR A 159 -12.36 12.33 -3.79
N LEU A 160 -12.12 12.17 -5.09
CA LEU A 160 -13.09 11.63 -6.03
C LEU A 160 -13.10 10.10 -6.05
N THR A 161 -11.91 9.47 -6.09
CA THR A 161 -11.76 8.00 -6.08
C THR A 161 -10.43 7.58 -5.49
N HIS A 162 -10.42 6.43 -4.79
CA HIS A 162 -9.21 5.83 -4.24
C HIS A 162 -8.50 4.89 -5.24
N ARG A 163 -9.23 4.37 -6.22
CA ARG A 163 -8.64 3.53 -7.29
C ARG A 163 -8.18 4.42 -8.41
N GLN A 164 -6.85 4.48 -8.62
CA GLN A 164 -6.19 5.55 -9.35
C GLN A 164 -6.54 6.90 -8.68
N PRO A 165 -5.97 7.17 -7.48
CA PRO A 165 -6.35 8.32 -6.67
C PRO A 165 -6.49 9.59 -7.49
N THR A 166 -7.63 10.26 -7.34
CA THR A 166 -7.96 11.45 -8.12
C THR A 166 -8.69 12.43 -7.21
N LEU A 167 -8.31 13.71 -7.32
CA LEU A 167 -9.02 14.80 -6.66
C LEU A 167 -9.95 15.51 -7.64
N GLU A 168 -11.00 16.14 -7.10
CA GLU A 168 -11.87 17.04 -7.85
C GLU A 168 -11.92 18.41 -7.20
N LEU A 169 -12.14 19.44 -8.01
CA LEU A 169 -12.38 20.80 -7.57
C LEU A 169 -13.62 21.35 -8.28
N ASN A 170 -14.59 21.86 -7.52
CA ASN A 170 -15.86 22.37 -8.05
C ASN A 170 -16.60 21.35 -8.93
N GLY A 171 -16.60 20.06 -8.52
CA GLY A 171 -17.28 18.96 -9.23
C GLY A 171 -16.59 18.51 -10.52
N LYS A 172 -15.34 18.91 -10.76
CA LYS A 172 -14.54 18.49 -11.92
C LYS A 172 -13.25 17.83 -11.48
N PRO A 173 -12.90 16.65 -12.05
CA PRO A 173 -11.62 16.02 -11.77
C PRO A 173 -10.46 16.97 -12.09
N ILE A 174 -9.50 17.05 -11.19
CA ILE A 174 -8.25 17.79 -11.42
C ILE A 174 -7.42 16.96 -12.41
N GLN A 175 -7.16 17.52 -13.58
CA GLN A 175 -6.40 16.90 -14.67
C GLN A 175 -5.26 17.83 -15.10
N GLY A 176 -4.20 17.26 -15.65
CA GLY A 176 -3.07 18.05 -16.14
C GLY A 176 -1.84 17.22 -16.45
N ASN A 177 -0.69 17.64 -15.95
CA ASN A 177 0.58 16.94 -16.14
C ASN A 177 0.68 15.72 -15.23
N ASP A 178 0.13 14.58 -15.66
CA ASP A 178 0.19 13.31 -14.94
C ASP A 178 1.46 12.54 -15.33
N ILE A 179 2.31 12.24 -14.35
CA ILE A 179 3.56 11.49 -14.57
C ILE A 179 3.40 10.07 -14.04
N THR A 180 3.72 9.09 -14.90
CA THR A 180 3.64 7.67 -14.56
C THR A 180 4.83 7.20 -13.72
N GLY A 181 4.67 6.07 -13.00
CA GLY A 181 5.77 5.43 -12.27
C GLY A 181 6.91 4.97 -13.19
N ASN A 182 6.62 4.60 -14.43
CA ASN A 182 7.64 4.24 -15.42
C ASN A 182 8.48 5.46 -15.80
N GLN A 183 7.87 6.64 -15.95
CA GLN A 183 8.61 7.86 -16.23
C GLN A 183 9.44 8.30 -15.02
N LEU A 184 8.88 8.29 -13.81
CA LEU A 184 9.63 8.59 -12.58
C LEU A 184 10.84 7.66 -12.44
N PHE A 185 10.64 6.34 -12.59
CA PHE A 185 11.72 5.37 -12.51
C PHE A 185 12.83 5.62 -13.54
N LYS A 186 12.45 5.90 -14.79
CA LYS A 186 13.41 6.20 -15.87
C LYS A 186 14.26 7.43 -15.55
N ASP A 187 13.66 8.46 -14.95
CA ASP A 187 14.32 9.75 -14.71
C ASP A 187 15.15 9.74 -13.41
N THR A 188 14.76 8.96 -12.40
CA THR A 188 15.31 9.06 -11.03
C THR A 188 15.80 7.73 -10.43
N GLY A 189 15.40 6.59 -10.99
CA GLY A 189 15.62 5.26 -10.43
C GLY A 189 14.74 4.95 -9.21
N VAL A 190 13.78 5.80 -8.85
CA VAL A 190 12.94 5.61 -7.66
C VAL A 190 11.90 4.53 -7.89
N THR A 191 11.83 3.57 -6.96
CA THR A 191 10.74 2.58 -6.81
C THR A 191 10.16 2.66 -5.41
N MET A 192 8.96 2.15 -5.24
CA MET A 192 8.27 2.02 -3.96
C MET A 192 8.49 0.61 -3.41
N TRP A 193 9.01 0.49 -2.20
CA TRP A 193 9.07 -0.78 -1.47
C TRP A 193 7.69 -1.08 -0.89
N HIS A 194 7.11 -2.25 -1.23
CA HIS A 194 5.72 -2.54 -0.90
C HIS A 194 5.58 -3.96 -0.35
N GLY A 195 5.22 -4.07 0.92
CA GLY A 195 5.05 -5.33 1.63
C GLY A 195 3.73 -6.06 1.38
N SER A 196 3.06 -5.79 0.26
CA SER A 196 1.66 -6.13 -0.06
C SER A 196 1.26 -7.59 0.15
N TYR A 197 2.19 -8.53 0.01
CA TYR A 197 1.94 -9.96 0.14
C TYR A 197 2.95 -10.64 1.09
N ILE A 198 3.49 -9.90 2.05
CA ILE A 198 4.36 -10.49 3.08
C ILE A 198 3.49 -11.11 4.17
N SER A 199 2.70 -10.31 4.89
CA SER A 199 1.91 -10.76 6.04
C SER A 199 0.83 -11.78 5.66
N PRO A 200 0.88 -13.03 6.15
CA PRO A 200 -0.17 -14.03 5.88
C PRO A 200 -1.57 -13.56 6.27
N LYS A 201 -1.71 -12.91 7.43
CA LYS A 201 -2.97 -12.35 7.89
C LYS A 201 -3.50 -11.28 6.95
N GLN A 202 -2.65 -10.35 6.53
CA GLN A 202 -3.05 -9.28 5.60
C GLN A 202 -3.44 -9.82 4.23
N VAL A 203 -2.73 -10.84 3.72
CA VAL A 203 -3.09 -11.50 2.47
C VAL A 203 -4.43 -12.21 2.60
N TYR A 204 -4.66 -12.95 3.69
CA TYR A 204 -5.94 -13.60 3.95
C TYR A 204 -7.11 -12.59 3.96
N GLU A 205 -7.01 -11.51 4.73
CA GLU A 205 -8.02 -10.46 4.83
C GLU A 205 -8.24 -9.76 3.47
N LYS A 206 -7.15 -9.47 2.73
CA LYS A 206 -7.22 -8.90 1.38
C LYS A 206 -8.05 -9.77 0.44
N ILE A 207 -7.84 -11.08 0.45
CA ILE A 207 -8.58 -12.01 -0.41
C ILE A 207 -10.05 -12.07 -0.04
N GLN A 208 -10.38 -12.16 1.26
CA GLN A 208 -11.78 -12.12 1.74
C GLN A 208 -12.51 -10.89 1.20
N TYR A 209 -11.85 -9.73 1.24
CA TYR A 209 -12.42 -8.49 0.72
C TYR A 209 -12.59 -8.51 -0.81
N TYR A 210 -11.60 -8.98 -1.56
CA TYR A 210 -11.64 -8.97 -3.03
C TYR A 210 -12.59 -9.99 -3.62
N GLU A 211 -12.76 -11.15 -3.02
CA GLU A 211 -13.73 -12.17 -3.46
C GLU A 211 -15.18 -11.66 -3.39
N THR A 212 -15.44 -10.70 -2.49
CA THR A 212 -16.78 -10.13 -2.29
C THR A 212 -16.98 -8.78 -2.97
N ALA A 213 -15.90 -8.03 -3.28
CA ALA A 213 -16.01 -6.76 -3.95
C ALA A 213 -16.57 -6.94 -5.36
N VAL A 214 -17.54 -6.11 -5.74
CA VAL A 214 -18.26 -6.19 -7.02
C VAL A 214 -17.32 -6.19 -8.22
N ILE A 215 -16.23 -5.41 -8.18
CA ILE A 215 -15.24 -5.29 -9.27
C ILE A 215 -14.41 -6.56 -9.45
N SER A 216 -14.16 -7.31 -8.39
CA SER A 216 -13.30 -8.49 -8.40
C SER A 216 -14.07 -9.80 -8.43
N LYS A 217 -15.39 -9.76 -8.24
CA LYS A 217 -16.24 -10.96 -8.21
C LYS A 217 -16.10 -11.78 -9.49
N GLY A 218 -15.67 -13.04 -9.34
CA GLY A 218 -15.44 -13.95 -10.47
C GLY A 218 -14.11 -13.75 -11.22
N ASN A 219 -13.29 -12.77 -10.83
CA ASN A 219 -11.97 -12.53 -11.44
C ASN A 219 -10.80 -12.98 -10.54
N CYS A 220 -11.08 -13.35 -9.29
CA CYS A 220 -10.08 -13.91 -8.39
C CYS A 220 -9.86 -15.41 -8.66
N ILE A 221 -8.63 -15.87 -8.41
CA ILE A 221 -8.31 -17.30 -8.39
C ILE A 221 -9.08 -17.94 -7.23
N PRO A 222 -9.89 -18.97 -7.45
CA PRO A 222 -10.63 -19.67 -6.38
C PRO A 222 -9.67 -20.20 -5.32
N ASN A 223 -10.04 -20.07 -4.03
CA ASN A 223 -9.24 -20.51 -2.88
C ASN A 223 -7.79 -19.99 -2.90
N TYR A 224 -7.56 -18.80 -3.46
CA TYR A 224 -6.22 -18.24 -3.67
C TYR A 224 -5.33 -18.35 -2.44
N PHE A 225 -5.82 -17.97 -1.27
CA PHE A 225 -5.01 -17.96 -0.05
C PHE A 225 -4.45 -19.36 0.27
N LYS A 226 -5.28 -20.39 0.16
CA LYS A 226 -4.88 -21.78 0.44
C LYS A 226 -4.07 -22.38 -0.70
N ASP A 227 -4.60 -22.32 -1.94
CA ASP A 227 -4.10 -23.10 -3.07
C ASP A 227 -2.94 -22.41 -3.82
N VAL A 228 -2.74 -21.11 -3.58
CA VAL A 228 -1.64 -20.35 -4.18
C VAL A 228 -0.69 -19.84 -3.10
N TYR A 229 -1.16 -18.94 -2.22
CA TYR A 229 -0.28 -18.25 -1.27
C TYR A 229 0.38 -19.22 -0.26
N LEU A 230 -0.42 -19.97 0.51
CA LEU A 230 0.14 -20.90 1.52
C LEU A 230 0.96 -22.02 0.89
N GLU A 231 0.48 -22.60 -0.22
CA GLU A 231 1.19 -23.65 -0.95
C GLU A 231 2.53 -23.12 -1.51
N TRP A 232 2.57 -21.88 -1.97
CA TRP A 232 3.79 -21.26 -2.46
C TRP A 232 4.76 -20.95 -1.33
N VAL A 233 4.30 -20.34 -0.23
CA VAL A 233 5.14 -19.96 0.92
C VAL A 233 5.79 -21.20 1.53
N ASN A 234 5.03 -22.28 1.75
CA ASN A 234 5.52 -23.54 2.33
C ASN A 234 6.21 -24.45 1.29
N GLY A 235 6.22 -24.06 0.01
CA GLY A 235 6.75 -24.88 -1.07
C GLY A 235 8.24 -24.77 -1.27
N CYS A 236 8.88 -25.87 -1.70
CA CYS A 236 10.21 -25.82 -2.30
C CYS A 236 10.15 -25.16 -3.68
N ASP A 237 11.30 -24.82 -4.26
CA ASP A 237 11.38 -24.11 -5.55
C ASP A 237 10.61 -24.82 -6.67
N THR A 238 10.66 -26.16 -6.74
CA THR A 238 9.90 -26.93 -7.74
C THR A 238 8.39 -26.73 -7.59
N LYS A 239 7.88 -26.72 -6.35
CA LYS A 239 6.47 -26.50 -6.07
C LYS A 239 6.06 -25.06 -6.38
N ARG A 240 6.87 -24.07 -6.01
CA ARG A 240 6.68 -22.65 -6.35
C ARG A 240 6.57 -22.45 -7.85
N MET A 241 7.50 -23.03 -8.62
CA MET A 241 7.47 -22.98 -10.08
C MET A 241 6.20 -23.63 -10.66
N ALA A 242 5.76 -24.77 -10.11
CA ALA A 242 4.54 -25.44 -10.56
C ALA A 242 3.29 -24.58 -10.35
N ILE A 243 3.17 -23.91 -9.18
CA ILE A 243 2.08 -22.99 -8.86
C ILE A 243 2.09 -21.81 -9.81
N GLU A 244 3.26 -21.15 -9.98
CA GLU A 244 3.40 -20.00 -10.85
C GLU A 244 3.09 -20.34 -12.33
N ASN A 245 3.51 -21.50 -12.81
CA ASN A 245 3.20 -21.94 -14.17
C ASN A 245 1.70 -22.21 -14.34
N LYS A 246 1.05 -22.86 -13.37
CA LYS A 246 -0.39 -23.12 -13.40
C LYS A 246 -1.21 -21.85 -13.50
N TRP A 247 -0.86 -20.83 -12.71
CA TRP A 247 -1.64 -19.59 -12.58
C TRP A 247 -1.06 -18.39 -13.35
N LYS A 248 0.04 -18.60 -14.10
CA LYS A 248 0.82 -17.55 -14.79
C LYS A 248 1.27 -16.44 -13.82
N GLY A 249 1.71 -16.87 -12.64
CA GLY A 249 2.20 -15.98 -11.58
C GLY A 249 1.54 -16.24 -10.24
N VAL A 250 1.59 -15.24 -9.38
CA VAL A 250 1.16 -15.32 -7.97
C VAL A 250 0.15 -14.25 -7.56
N GLN A 251 -0.35 -13.44 -8.48
CA GLN A 251 -1.40 -12.48 -8.16
C GLN A 251 -2.75 -13.17 -7.92
N GLU A 252 -3.56 -12.59 -7.03
CA GLU A 252 -4.89 -13.08 -6.68
C GLU A 252 -5.92 -13.03 -7.82
N PHE A 253 -5.65 -12.22 -8.84
CA PHE A 253 -6.54 -12.08 -9.98
C PHE A 253 -6.14 -13.03 -11.13
N MET A 254 -7.14 -13.51 -11.84
CA MET A 254 -6.92 -14.34 -13.03
C MET A 254 -6.06 -13.58 -14.06
N PRO A 255 -5.07 -14.24 -14.72
CA PRO A 255 -4.16 -13.59 -15.64
C PRO A 255 -4.84 -12.91 -16.84
N HIS A 256 -6.02 -13.36 -17.27
CA HIS A 256 -6.78 -12.73 -18.35
C HIS A 256 -7.31 -11.34 -17.98
N THR A 257 -7.36 -11.00 -16.68
CA THR A 257 -7.80 -9.69 -16.20
C THR A 257 -6.66 -8.73 -15.96
N ARG A 258 -5.46 -9.22 -15.62
CA ARG A 258 -4.33 -8.38 -15.23
C ARG A 258 -3.00 -8.72 -15.92
N GLY A 259 -2.87 -9.87 -16.56
CA GLY A 259 -1.62 -10.34 -17.15
C GLY A 259 -0.79 -11.20 -16.19
N ALA A 260 0.30 -11.75 -16.74
CA ALA A 260 1.18 -12.65 -16.01
C ALA A 260 2.05 -11.89 -14.97
N SER A 261 2.23 -12.48 -13.79
CA SER A 261 2.95 -11.88 -12.66
C SER A 261 3.74 -12.94 -11.89
N PHE A 262 4.81 -13.44 -12.52
CA PHE A 262 5.75 -14.39 -11.91
C PHE A 262 6.59 -13.73 -10.84
N THR A 263 7.03 -14.49 -9.83
CA THR A 263 7.96 -13.95 -8.84
C THR A 263 9.38 -13.92 -9.37
N GLU A 264 10.14 -12.94 -8.91
CA GLU A 264 11.57 -12.84 -9.17
C GLU A 264 12.34 -12.56 -7.88
N LYS A 265 13.61 -13.00 -7.83
CA LYS A 265 14.46 -12.74 -6.66
C LYS A 265 14.71 -11.23 -6.55
N TYR A 266 14.45 -10.67 -5.37
CA TYR A 266 14.80 -9.28 -5.10
C TYR A 266 16.32 -9.07 -5.13
N LYS A 267 16.77 -8.11 -5.92
CA LYS A 267 18.20 -7.77 -6.10
C LYS A 267 18.55 -6.40 -5.55
N GLY A 268 17.55 -5.66 -5.05
CA GLY A 268 17.77 -4.35 -4.45
C GLY A 268 18.27 -4.44 -3.00
N LYS A 269 18.44 -3.28 -2.38
CA LYS A 269 18.71 -3.14 -0.94
C LYS A 269 17.40 -2.81 -0.23
N HIS A 270 17.10 -3.54 0.84
CA HIS A 270 15.98 -3.17 1.71
C HIS A 270 16.24 -1.81 2.39
N PRO A 271 15.19 -1.03 2.64
CA PRO A 271 15.27 0.16 3.48
C PRO A 271 15.92 -0.16 4.84
N GLU A 272 16.72 0.77 5.38
CA GLU A 272 17.44 0.56 6.65
C GLU A 272 16.51 0.21 7.80
N ILE A 273 15.32 0.82 7.84
CA ILE A 273 14.28 0.53 8.83
C ILE A 273 13.81 -0.92 8.75
N ILE A 274 13.66 -1.48 7.55
CA ILE A 274 13.30 -2.89 7.36
C ILE A 274 14.47 -3.79 7.78
N MET A 275 15.70 -3.43 7.43
CA MET A 275 16.88 -4.20 7.85
C MET A 275 17.07 -4.20 9.37
N ARG A 276 16.81 -3.06 10.03
CA ARG A 276 16.87 -2.94 11.49
C ARG A 276 15.89 -3.91 12.18
N ASP A 277 14.66 -3.98 11.66
CA ASP A 277 13.56 -4.70 12.28
C ASP A 277 13.35 -6.11 11.68
N MET A 278 14.22 -6.55 10.75
CA MET A 278 14.04 -7.77 9.95
C MET A 278 13.78 -9.03 10.81
N SER A 279 14.52 -9.19 11.91
CA SER A 279 14.36 -10.36 12.79
C SER A 279 12.98 -10.42 13.44
N GLU A 280 12.47 -9.28 13.90
CA GLU A 280 11.13 -9.15 14.47
C GLU A 280 10.05 -9.42 13.42
N LEU A 281 10.22 -8.83 12.23
CA LEU A 281 9.28 -9.01 11.12
C LEU A 281 9.22 -10.47 10.65
N ILE A 282 10.34 -11.18 10.58
CA ILE A 282 10.38 -12.61 10.27
C ILE A 282 9.68 -13.42 11.35
N THR A 283 9.94 -13.14 12.63
CA THR A 283 9.26 -13.82 13.75
C THR A 283 7.75 -13.63 13.68
N LYS A 284 7.30 -12.41 13.37
CA LYS A 284 5.87 -12.10 13.23
C LYS A 284 5.26 -12.79 12.01
N PHE A 285 5.98 -12.84 10.89
CA PHE A 285 5.58 -13.58 9.70
C PHE A 285 5.38 -15.07 10.02
N ASP A 286 6.37 -15.72 10.65
CA ASP A 286 6.33 -17.13 11.00
C ASP A 286 5.17 -17.43 11.97
N SER A 287 4.96 -16.56 12.96
CA SER A 287 3.82 -16.70 13.90
C SER A 287 2.47 -16.64 13.19
N GLN A 288 2.27 -15.67 12.30
CA GLN A 288 1.04 -15.56 11.51
C GLN A 288 0.87 -16.75 10.56
N LEU A 289 1.95 -17.24 9.96
CA LEU A 289 1.88 -18.41 9.07
C LEU A 289 1.41 -19.66 9.81
N GLN A 290 1.87 -19.87 11.05
CA GLN A 290 1.45 -21.00 11.87
C GLN A 290 -0.06 -21.01 12.17
N GLU A 291 -0.71 -19.84 12.24
CA GLU A 291 -2.17 -19.76 12.46
C GLU A 291 -3.00 -20.39 11.32
N TYR A 292 -2.42 -20.53 10.12
CA TYR A 292 -3.10 -21.02 8.92
C TYR A 292 -2.63 -22.41 8.44
N VAL A 293 -1.68 -23.04 9.13
CA VAL A 293 -1.11 -24.34 8.71
C VAL A 293 -1.89 -25.55 9.29
N TYR A 294 -2.95 -25.31 10.08
CA TYR A 294 -3.74 -26.37 10.72
C TYR A 294 -5.12 -26.57 10.09
#